data_2eb5e7ee59ce324fd6550b4736f5d67f
#
_entry.id   2eb5e7ee59ce324fd6550b4736f5d67f
#
_cell.length_a   1.000
_cell.length_b   1.000
_cell.length_c   1.000
_cell.angle_alpha   90.00
_cell.angle_beta   90.00
_cell.angle_gamma   90.00
#
_symmetry.space_group_name_H-M   'P 1'
#
loop_
_entity.id
_entity.type
_entity.pdbx_description
1 polymer ?
#
loop_
_entity_poly.entity_id
_entity_poly.type
_entity_poly.pdbx_seq_one_letter_code
_entity_poly.pdbx_strand_id
1 'polypeptide(L)'
;MIGPVIKILEAPEEMPAVEALQRAVWPDSETDVVPAHVFIAAIHNGGLLLGAFVDDQLIGFVFGFPGLETTPDGPRAKHCSHMMGILPGYRNSGVGFALKRAQWQMVRHQGLDHITWTYDPLLSRNAYLNITKLGAVCNTYRRSEYGEMRDGLNAGLPSDRFLVDWWINTRRVERRLGKRARRPLKLHNFSQANLQPLYAPQAPAGSWPRPPEHFSPLEGRLALAEIPSDINALKEADFALARDWRFFSREIFETAFASGYLITDFVYDEGRSFYVLSHGESTLEQ
;
A
#
# COMPACT_ATOMS: atom_id res chain seq x y z
N MET A 1 -10.25 7.53 23.25
CA MET A 1 -9.24 6.45 23.37
C MET A 1 -7.87 7.06 23.17
N ILE A 2 -6.93 6.77 24.04
CA ILE A 2 -5.52 7.14 23.89
C ILE A 2 -5.00 6.37 22.68
N GLY A 3 -4.30 7.04 21.76
CA GLY A 3 -3.72 6.39 20.58
C GLY A 3 -2.62 5.40 20.97
N PRO A 4 -2.19 4.49 20.07
CA PRO A 4 -1.14 3.53 20.36
C PRO A 4 0.17 4.23 20.68
N VAL A 5 0.93 3.71 21.63
CA VAL A 5 2.32 4.11 21.89
C VAL A 5 3.22 3.40 20.88
N ILE A 6 4.04 4.17 20.16
CA ILE A 6 5.01 3.58 19.22
C ILE A 6 6.39 3.54 19.89
N LYS A 7 7.01 2.35 19.88
CA LYS A 7 8.36 2.13 20.43
C LYS A 7 9.27 1.53 19.36
N ILE A 8 10.55 1.83 19.41
CA ILE A 8 11.58 1.12 18.65
C ILE A 8 11.82 -0.20 19.37
N LEU A 9 11.94 -1.30 18.62
CA LEU A 9 12.23 -2.63 19.14
C LEU A 9 13.64 -3.00 18.70
N GLU A 10 14.56 -3.14 19.63
CA GLU A 10 15.98 -3.41 19.36
C GLU A 10 16.53 -4.56 20.20
N ALA A 11 15.89 -4.86 21.35
CA ALA A 11 16.35 -5.88 22.26
C ALA A 11 15.97 -7.30 21.77
N PRO A 12 16.87 -8.28 21.87
CA PRO A 12 16.57 -9.66 21.47
C PRO A 12 15.34 -10.25 22.17
N GLU A 13 15.08 -9.82 23.40
CA GLU A 13 13.95 -10.29 24.25
C GLU A 13 12.59 -9.83 23.70
N GLU A 14 12.56 -8.81 22.83
CA GLU A 14 11.34 -8.29 22.21
C GLU A 14 10.94 -9.10 20.97
N MET A 15 11.88 -9.80 20.33
CA MET A 15 11.68 -10.46 19.05
C MET A 15 10.64 -11.61 19.10
N PRO A 16 10.56 -12.43 20.15
CA PRO A 16 9.52 -13.46 20.24
C PRO A 16 8.09 -12.91 20.18
N ALA A 17 7.86 -11.70 20.71
CA ALA A 17 6.55 -11.04 20.61
C ALA A 17 6.23 -10.63 19.16
N VAL A 18 7.23 -10.20 18.39
CA VAL A 18 7.08 -9.87 16.97
C VAL A 18 6.81 -11.11 16.14
N GLU A 19 7.50 -12.22 16.41
CA GLU A 19 7.22 -13.51 15.73
C GLU A 19 5.81 -14.02 16.03
N ALA A 20 5.38 -13.96 17.31
CA ALA A 20 4.02 -14.33 17.69
C ALA A 20 2.97 -13.45 16.99
N LEU A 21 3.23 -12.16 16.87
CA LEU A 21 2.35 -11.23 16.17
C LEU A 21 2.28 -11.55 14.66
N GLN A 22 3.39 -11.92 14.02
CA GLN A 22 3.37 -12.35 12.61
C GLN A 22 2.43 -13.54 12.42
N ARG A 23 2.52 -14.58 13.26
CA ARG A 23 1.63 -15.75 13.22
C ARG A 23 0.16 -15.38 13.40
N ALA A 24 -0.13 -14.42 14.27
CA ALA A 24 -1.51 -13.95 14.50
C ALA A 24 -2.05 -13.10 13.33
N VAL A 25 -1.19 -12.41 12.60
CA VAL A 25 -1.57 -11.56 11.45
C VAL A 25 -1.70 -12.37 10.17
N TRP A 26 -0.79 -13.32 9.95
CA TRP A 26 -0.72 -14.20 8.78
C TRP A 26 -0.76 -15.67 9.22
N PRO A 27 -1.93 -16.19 9.58
CA PRO A 27 -2.07 -17.61 9.93
C PRO A 27 -1.73 -18.50 8.72
N ASP A 28 -1.32 -19.71 9.01
CA ASP A 28 -0.99 -20.75 8.02
C ASP A 28 0.26 -20.47 7.16
N SER A 29 1.10 -19.53 7.58
CA SER A 29 2.32 -19.11 6.87
C SER A 29 3.57 -19.21 7.76
N GLU A 30 3.80 -20.36 8.41
CA GLU A 30 4.94 -20.51 9.34
C GLU A 30 6.30 -20.33 8.63
N THR A 31 6.39 -20.70 7.35
CA THR A 31 7.61 -20.54 6.55
C THR A 31 7.93 -19.08 6.20
N ASP A 32 6.95 -18.18 6.31
CA ASP A 32 7.10 -16.77 5.96
C ASP A 32 7.32 -15.89 7.22
N VAL A 33 7.32 -16.49 8.40
CA VAL A 33 7.67 -15.78 9.64
C VAL A 33 9.14 -15.39 9.59
N VAL A 34 9.40 -14.08 9.62
CA VAL A 34 10.77 -13.55 9.72
C VAL A 34 11.30 -13.87 11.11
N PRO A 35 12.38 -14.67 11.23
CA PRO A 35 12.90 -15.08 12.52
C PRO A 35 13.68 -13.98 13.21
N ALA A 36 13.77 -14.06 14.54
CA ALA A 36 14.42 -13.07 15.43
C ALA A 36 15.80 -12.62 14.94
N HIS A 37 16.65 -13.57 14.54
CA HIS A 37 18.02 -13.26 14.12
C HIS A 37 18.09 -12.39 12.85
N VAL A 38 17.09 -12.46 11.98
CA VAL A 38 17.01 -11.60 10.77
C VAL A 38 16.65 -10.17 11.17
N PHE A 39 15.72 -9.98 12.11
CA PHE A 39 15.43 -8.64 12.65
C PHE A 39 16.67 -8.03 13.28
N ILE A 40 17.35 -8.76 14.16
CA ILE A 40 18.56 -8.29 14.85
C ILE A 40 19.65 -7.93 13.84
N ALA A 41 19.92 -8.80 12.86
CA ALA A 41 20.91 -8.52 11.84
C ALA A 41 20.56 -7.27 11.03
N ALA A 42 19.30 -7.09 10.65
CA ALA A 42 18.85 -5.91 9.92
C ALA A 42 19.00 -4.64 10.77
N ILE A 43 18.59 -4.66 12.05
CA ILE A 43 18.69 -3.53 12.99
C ILE A 43 20.14 -3.09 13.14
N HIS A 44 21.07 -4.01 13.33
CA HIS A 44 22.50 -3.72 13.43
C HIS A 44 23.10 -3.11 12.16
N ASN A 45 22.41 -3.24 11.03
CA ASN A 45 22.80 -2.68 9.73
C ASN A 45 21.90 -1.51 9.28
N GLY A 46 21.33 -0.77 10.23
CA GLY A 46 20.49 0.41 9.96
C GLY A 46 19.03 0.10 9.66
N GLY A 47 18.60 -1.16 9.83
CA GLY A 47 17.18 -1.53 9.76
C GLY A 47 16.37 -0.92 10.90
N LEU A 48 15.08 -0.89 10.75
CA LEU A 48 14.14 -0.28 11.68
C LEU A 48 12.97 -1.23 11.96
N LEU A 49 12.78 -1.55 13.22
CA LEU A 49 11.62 -2.30 13.71
C LEU A 49 10.87 -1.44 14.73
N LEU A 50 9.62 -1.10 14.43
CA LEU A 50 8.75 -0.31 15.33
C LEU A 50 7.56 -1.14 15.76
N GLY A 51 7.27 -1.13 17.05
CA GLY A 51 6.09 -1.74 17.65
C GLY A 51 5.04 -0.71 18.04
N ALA A 52 3.77 -1.02 17.84
CA ALA A 52 2.63 -0.28 18.34
C ALA A 52 2.04 -1.01 19.56
N PHE A 53 1.84 -0.29 20.66
CA PHE A 53 1.39 -0.84 21.94
C PHE A 53 0.12 -0.17 22.43
N VAL A 54 -0.77 -0.98 23.00
CA VAL A 54 -1.92 -0.55 23.79
C VAL A 54 -1.89 -1.37 25.10
N ASP A 55 -1.92 -0.73 26.26
CA ASP A 55 -1.85 -1.37 27.57
C ASP A 55 -0.73 -2.42 27.66
N ASP A 56 0.49 -2.03 27.21
CA ASP A 56 1.70 -2.87 27.11
C ASP A 56 1.60 -4.10 26.18
N GLN A 57 0.47 -4.32 25.52
CA GLN A 57 0.33 -5.35 24.51
C GLN A 57 0.86 -4.84 23.16
N LEU A 58 1.74 -5.61 22.51
CA LEU A 58 2.15 -5.38 21.13
C LEU A 58 0.99 -5.73 20.18
N ILE A 59 0.42 -4.72 19.50
CA ILE A 59 -0.77 -4.85 18.65
C ILE A 59 -0.47 -4.68 17.16
N GLY A 60 0.75 -4.25 16.83
CA GLY A 60 1.18 -4.08 15.44
C GLY A 60 2.67 -3.75 15.38
N PHE A 61 3.25 -3.97 14.21
CA PHE A 61 4.65 -3.63 13.95
C PHE A 61 4.84 -3.17 12.51
N VAL A 62 5.92 -2.45 12.24
CA VAL A 62 6.47 -2.21 10.91
C VAL A 62 7.96 -2.48 10.93
N PHE A 63 8.43 -3.20 9.92
CA PHE A 63 9.82 -3.56 9.72
C PHE A 63 10.32 -3.08 8.38
N GLY A 64 11.54 -2.58 8.34
CA GLY A 64 12.23 -2.21 7.12
C GLY A 64 13.74 -2.13 7.31
N PHE A 65 14.46 -2.01 6.21
CA PHE A 65 15.92 -2.02 6.18
C PHE A 65 16.44 -1.16 5.03
N PRO A 66 17.70 -0.68 5.11
CA PRO A 66 18.34 0.04 4.02
C PRO A 66 18.46 -0.85 2.79
N GLY A 67 18.30 -0.24 1.62
CA GLY A 67 18.54 -0.87 0.32
C GLY A 67 19.19 0.12 -0.63
N LEU A 68 19.60 -0.37 -1.78
CA LEU A 68 20.13 0.43 -2.87
C LEU A 68 19.20 0.35 -4.07
N GLU A 69 19.07 1.44 -4.79
CA GLU A 69 18.49 1.48 -6.11
C GLU A 69 19.53 1.96 -7.12
N THR A 70 19.47 1.44 -8.34
CA THR A 70 20.31 1.89 -9.43
C THR A 70 19.64 3.08 -10.09
N THR A 71 20.35 4.21 -10.13
CA THR A 71 19.92 5.41 -10.84
C THR A 71 20.94 5.74 -11.94
N PRO A 72 20.59 6.62 -12.91
CA PRO A 72 21.55 7.08 -13.92
C PRO A 72 22.80 7.72 -13.32
N ASP A 73 22.68 8.34 -12.14
CA ASP A 73 23.79 9.01 -11.43
C ASP A 73 24.55 8.07 -10.48
N GLY A 74 24.23 6.78 -10.48
CA GLY A 74 24.86 5.77 -9.63
C GLY A 74 23.92 5.22 -8.55
N PRO A 75 24.45 4.38 -7.63
CA PRO A 75 23.64 3.79 -6.56
C PRO A 75 23.13 4.86 -5.59
N ARG A 76 21.83 4.82 -5.29
CA ARG A 76 21.18 5.66 -4.28
C ARG A 76 20.66 4.82 -3.14
N ALA A 77 20.92 5.25 -1.93
CA ALA A 77 20.36 4.61 -0.74
C ALA A 77 18.89 4.94 -0.58
N LYS A 78 18.12 3.94 -0.17
CA LYS A 78 16.69 4.05 0.17
C LYS A 78 16.34 3.16 1.36
N HIS A 79 15.15 3.32 1.91
CA HIS A 79 14.60 2.41 2.90
C HIS A 79 13.57 1.49 2.26
N CYS A 80 13.76 0.18 2.38
CA CYS A 80 12.77 -0.82 2.03
C CYS A 80 11.86 -1.07 3.24
N SER A 81 10.60 -0.63 3.19
CA SER A 81 9.61 -0.95 4.22
C SER A 81 9.02 -2.33 3.93
N HIS A 82 9.68 -3.38 4.47
CA HIS A 82 9.43 -4.75 4.05
C HIS A 82 8.05 -5.29 4.45
N MET A 83 7.68 -5.16 5.73
CA MET A 83 6.39 -5.69 6.21
C MET A 83 5.79 -4.83 7.31
N MET A 84 4.46 -4.88 7.40
CA MET A 84 3.68 -4.25 8.46
C MET A 84 2.52 -5.16 8.82
N GLY A 85 2.44 -5.55 10.10
CA GLY A 85 1.36 -6.38 10.65
C GLY A 85 0.59 -5.63 11.73
N ILE A 86 -0.74 -5.83 11.76
CA ILE A 86 -1.63 -5.29 12.80
C ILE A 86 -2.62 -6.38 13.16
N LEU A 87 -2.77 -6.67 14.46
CA LEU A 87 -3.74 -7.63 14.95
C LEU A 87 -5.14 -7.31 14.42
N PRO A 88 -5.94 -8.33 14.02
CA PRO A 88 -7.26 -8.12 13.41
C PRO A 88 -8.16 -7.17 14.19
N GLY A 89 -8.22 -7.27 15.51
CA GLY A 89 -9.05 -6.41 16.37
C GLY A 89 -8.64 -4.93 16.40
N TYR A 90 -7.44 -4.60 15.93
CA TYR A 90 -6.91 -3.23 15.90
C TYR A 90 -6.77 -2.66 14.49
N ARG A 91 -7.23 -3.40 13.46
CA ARG A 91 -7.29 -2.88 12.09
C ARG A 91 -8.31 -1.75 12.01
N ASN A 92 -8.08 -0.78 11.12
CA ASN A 92 -8.92 0.42 10.92
C ASN A 92 -8.94 1.43 12.08
N SER A 93 -8.18 1.24 13.15
CA SER A 93 -8.10 2.14 14.30
C SER A 93 -7.02 3.25 14.15
N GLY A 94 -6.34 3.32 13.00
CA GLY A 94 -5.26 4.29 12.77
C GLY A 94 -3.85 3.80 13.12
N VAL A 95 -3.70 2.59 13.66
CA VAL A 95 -2.39 2.01 14.06
C VAL A 95 -1.41 1.96 12.89
N GLY A 96 -1.84 1.52 11.70
CA GLY A 96 -0.97 1.47 10.52
C GLY A 96 -0.47 2.84 10.09
N PHE A 97 -1.31 3.87 10.18
CA PHE A 97 -0.88 5.24 9.92
C PHE A 97 0.12 5.74 10.97
N ALA A 98 -0.10 5.43 12.24
CA ALA A 98 0.82 5.81 13.33
C ALA A 98 2.19 5.14 13.17
N LEU A 99 2.24 3.84 12.85
CA LEU A 99 3.48 3.11 12.57
C LEU A 99 4.23 3.70 11.37
N LYS A 100 3.54 3.95 10.25
CA LYS A 100 4.15 4.56 9.06
C LYS A 100 4.64 5.97 9.32
N ARG A 101 3.91 6.77 10.09
CA ARG A 101 4.34 8.12 10.46
C ARG A 101 5.60 8.10 11.34
N ALA A 102 5.70 7.15 12.27
CA ALA A 102 6.91 6.96 13.06
C ALA A 102 8.09 6.48 12.18
N GLN A 103 7.85 5.53 11.26
CA GLN A 103 8.84 5.08 10.28
C GLN A 103 9.36 6.25 9.45
N TRP A 104 8.46 7.12 8.96
CA TRP A 104 8.82 8.34 8.24
C TRP A 104 9.78 9.24 9.03
N GLN A 105 9.50 9.47 10.32
CA GLN A 105 10.35 10.30 11.17
C GLN A 105 11.73 9.68 11.35
N MET A 106 11.80 8.37 11.63
CA MET A 106 13.06 7.67 11.86
C MET A 106 13.92 7.58 10.61
N VAL A 107 13.32 7.27 9.45
CA VAL A 107 14.05 7.19 8.18
C VAL A 107 14.62 8.56 7.77
N ARG A 108 13.88 9.65 8.00
CA ARG A 108 14.41 11.01 7.82
C ARG A 108 15.60 11.28 8.74
N HIS A 109 15.55 10.79 9.97
CA HIS A 109 16.65 10.93 10.93
C HIS A 109 17.90 10.14 10.50
N GLN A 110 17.72 9.05 9.77
CA GLN A 110 18.80 8.30 9.13
C GLN A 110 19.39 9.00 7.90
N GLY A 111 18.86 10.14 7.48
CA GLY A 111 19.33 10.90 6.32
C GLY A 111 18.82 10.36 4.99
N LEU A 112 17.88 9.44 4.98
CA LEU A 112 17.24 8.92 3.77
C LEU A 112 16.03 9.76 3.41
N ASP A 113 15.72 9.84 2.12
CA ASP A 113 14.62 10.64 1.58
C ASP A 113 13.60 9.81 0.77
N HIS A 114 13.89 8.53 0.56
CA HIS A 114 13.09 7.63 -0.24
C HIS A 114 12.78 6.32 0.51
N ILE A 115 11.49 5.97 0.59
CA ILE A 115 11.01 4.70 1.14
C ILE A 115 10.20 3.98 0.05
N THR A 116 10.45 2.67 -0.12
CA THR A 116 9.69 1.84 -1.06
C THR A 116 9.08 0.63 -0.36
N TRP A 117 7.94 0.17 -0.86
CA TRP A 117 7.34 -1.13 -0.51
C TRP A 117 6.38 -1.58 -1.58
N THR A 118 5.95 -2.82 -1.48
CA THR A 118 4.93 -3.37 -2.38
C THR A 118 3.61 -3.58 -1.67
N TYR A 119 2.50 -3.49 -2.42
CA TYR A 119 1.19 -3.92 -1.95
C TYR A 119 0.32 -4.40 -3.12
N ASP A 120 -0.70 -5.19 -2.82
CA ASP A 120 -1.63 -5.70 -3.82
C ASP A 120 -2.52 -4.57 -4.36
N PRO A 121 -2.51 -4.32 -5.69
CA PRO A 121 -3.30 -3.27 -6.34
C PRO A 121 -4.81 -3.31 -6.04
N LEU A 122 -5.36 -4.50 -5.76
CA LEU A 122 -6.79 -4.67 -5.52
C LEU A 122 -7.20 -4.50 -4.05
N LEU A 123 -6.23 -4.32 -3.13
CA LEU A 123 -6.54 -4.04 -1.73
C LEU A 123 -6.85 -2.55 -1.52
N SER A 124 -8.12 -2.17 -1.69
CA SER A 124 -8.63 -0.80 -1.55
C SER A 124 -8.19 -0.11 -0.26
N ARG A 125 -8.21 -0.83 0.87
CA ARG A 125 -7.76 -0.32 2.17
C ARG A 125 -6.28 0.07 2.17
N ASN A 126 -5.43 -0.77 1.55
CA ASN A 126 -3.99 -0.50 1.43
C ASN A 126 -3.75 0.69 0.48
N ALA A 127 -4.47 0.74 -0.64
CA ALA A 127 -4.42 1.87 -1.56
C ALA A 127 -4.77 3.19 -0.86
N TYR A 128 -5.86 3.21 -0.09
CA TYR A 128 -6.26 4.40 0.66
C TYR A 128 -5.20 4.84 1.68
N LEU A 129 -4.62 3.90 2.43
CA LEU A 129 -3.53 4.21 3.37
C LEU A 129 -2.32 4.74 2.60
N ASN A 130 -1.81 3.99 1.64
CA ASN A 130 -0.53 4.26 0.99
C ASN A 130 -0.57 5.53 0.13
N ILE A 131 -1.58 5.67 -0.69
CA ILE A 131 -1.67 6.77 -1.65
C ILE A 131 -2.34 8.00 -1.03
N THR A 132 -3.53 7.82 -0.43
CA THR A 132 -4.29 8.98 0.07
C THR A 132 -3.77 9.48 1.41
N LYS A 133 -3.48 8.60 2.37
CA LYS A 133 -3.06 9.02 3.71
C LYS A 133 -1.58 9.36 3.80
N LEU A 134 -0.72 8.52 3.22
CA LEU A 134 0.74 8.69 3.30
C LEU A 134 1.29 9.57 2.16
N GLY A 135 0.60 9.65 1.03
CA GLY A 135 1.04 10.43 -0.11
C GLY A 135 2.10 9.73 -0.97
N ALA A 136 2.26 8.42 -0.87
CA ALA A 136 3.07 7.66 -1.81
C ALA A 136 2.49 7.76 -3.23
N VAL A 137 3.31 7.49 -4.21
CA VAL A 137 2.96 7.45 -5.64
C VAL A 137 3.37 6.11 -6.23
N CYS A 138 2.87 5.76 -7.41
CA CYS A 138 3.22 4.50 -8.05
C CYS A 138 3.15 4.60 -9.58
N ASN A 139 4.19 4.08 -10.23
CA ASN A 139 4.24 3.87 -11.68
C ASN A 139 4.85 2.52 -12.06
N THR A 140 4.94 1.60 -11.11
CA THR A 140 5.59 0.30 -11.29
C THR A 140 4.66 -0.83 -10.91
N TYR A 141 4.28 -1.65 -11.89
CA TYR A 141 3.51 -2.87 -11.72
C TYR A 141 4.43 -4.09 -11.80
N ARG A 142 4.36 -4.97 -10.83
CA ARG A 142 5.14 -6.21 -10.79
C ARG A 142 4.21 -7.41 -10.81
N ARG A 143 4.32 -8.21 -11.87
CA ARG A 143 3.54 -9.45 -11.99
C ARG A 143 4.14 -10.53 -11.11
N SER A 144 3.29 -11.24 -10.38
CA SER A 144 3.67 -12.43 -9.59
C SER A 144 4.94 -12.23 -8.75
N GLU A 145 5.08 -11.07 -8.11
CA GLU A 145 6.30 -10.62 -7.39
C GLU A 145 6.84 -11.65 -6.39
N TYR A 146 5.95 -12.38 -5.74
CA TYR A 146 6.29 -13.37 -4.72
C TYR A 146 5.99 -14.83 -5.14
N GLY A 147 5.74 -15.07 -6.43
CA GLY A 147 5.31 -16.38 -6.91
C GLY A 147 3.94 -16.78 -6.35
N GLU A 148 3.75 -18.07 -6.11
CA GLU A 148 2.54 -18.59 -5.47
C GLU A 148 2.59 -18.35 -3.95
N MET A 149 1.68 -17.52 -3.46
CA MET A 149 1.52 -17.27 -2.03
C MET A 149 0.53 -18.28 -1.44
N ARG A 150 0.87 -18.82 -0.28
CA ARG A 150 0.10 -19.90 0.36
C ARG A 150 -0.68 -19.46 1.58
N ASP A 151 -0.43 -18.23 2.09
CA ASP A 151 -1.20 -17.70 3.21
C ASP A 151 -2.67 -17.45 2.85
N GLY A 152 -3.56 -17.60 3.82
CA GLY A 152 -5.01 -17.55 3.61
C GLY A 152 -5.53 -16.26 2.97
N LEU A 153 -4.78 -15.14 3.05
CA LEU A 153 -5.19 -13.87 2.47
C LEU A 153 -4.82 -13.75 0.97
N ASN A 154 -3.66 -14.31 0.57
CA ASN A 154 -3.09 -14.12 -0.76
C ASN A 154 -3.22 -15.35 -1.67
N ALA A 155 -3.51 -16.53 -1.13
CA ALA A 155 -3.57 -17.78 -1.91
C ALA A 155 -4.53 -17.71 -3.11
N GLY A 156 -4.09 -18.30 -4.23
CA GLY A 156 -4.90 -18.58 -5.40
C GLY A 156 -4.90 -17.51 -6.50
N LEU A 157 -4.68 -16.22 -6.18
CA LEU A 157 -4.49 -15.18 -7.20
C LEU A 157 -3.00 -14.92 -7.45
N PRO A 158 -2.61 -14.51 -8.68
CA PRO A 158 -1.25 -14.04 -8.92
C PRO A 158 -0.85 -12.95 -7.93
N SER A 159 0.36 -13.08 -7.37
CA SER A 159 0.89 -12.15 -6.36
C SER A 159 1.36 -10.81 -6.96
N ASP A 160 0.52 -10.22 -7.81
CA ASP A 160 0.81 -8.93 -8.43
C ASP A 160 0.92 -7.82 -7.38
N ARG A 161 1.87 -6.94 -7.58
CA ARG A 161 2.13 -5.84 -6.64
C ARG A 161 2.35 -4.51 -7.37
N PHE A 162 1.90 -3.43 -6.77
CA PHE A 162 2.48 -2.11 -7.00
C PHE A 162 3.75 -1.98 -6.18
N LEU A 163 4.83 -1.50 -6.78
CA LEU A 163 5.95 -0.94 -6.07
C LEU A 163 5.72 0.55 -5.93
N VAL A 164 5.58 1.03 -4.71
CA VAL A 164 5.33 2.45 -4.45
C VAL A 164 6.59 3.18 -4.04
N ASP A 165 6.64 4.44 -4.42
CA ASP A 165 7.66 5.39 -4.07
C ASP A 165 7.10 6.41 -3.07
N TRP A 166 7.73 6.53 -1.93
CA TRP A 166 7.39 7.49 -0.89
C TRP A 166 8.55 8.47 -0.71
N TRP A 167 8.47 9.58 -1.41
CA TRP A 167 9.45 10.68 -1.37
C TRP A 167 9.20 11.53 -0.14
N ILE A 168 9.80 11.14 0.97
CA ILE A 168 9.42 11.55 2.33
C ILE A 168 9.75 13.00 2.69
N ASN A 169 10.57 13.67 1.90
CA ASN A 169 10.93 15.08 2.07
C ASN A 169 10.14 16.03 1.16
N THR A 170 9.11 15.52 0.46
CA THR A 170 8.29 16.35 -0.43
C THR A 170 7.17 17.07 0.31
N ARG A 171 6.77 18.24 -0.19
CA ARG A 171 5.60 18.99 0.31
C ARG A 171 4.32 18.15 0.28
N ARG A 172 4.21 17.22 -0.69
CA ARG A 172 3.10 16.29 -0.80
C ARG A 172 2.98 15.44 0.46
N VAL A 173 4.06 14.78 0.87
CA VAL A 173 4.09 13.91 2.04
C VAL A 173 3.92 14.71 3.33
N GLU A 174 4.60 15.83 3.46
CA GLU A 174 4.47 16.71 4.63
C GLU A 174 3.03 17.19 4.86
N ARG A 175 2.31 17.55 3.79
CA ARG A 175 0.88 17.94 3.87
C ARG A 175 -0.02 16.77 4.28
N ARG A 176 0.30 15.54 3.85
CA ARG A 176 -0.49 14.34 4.19
C ARG A 176 -0.28 13.90 5.64
N LEU A 177 0.95 14.03 6.15
CA LEU A 177 1.30 13.64 7.52
C LEU A 177 1.15 14.75 8.56
N GLY A 178 0.96 15.97 8.12
CA GLY A 178 0.85 17.16 8.97
C GLY A 178 -0.46 17.20 9.78
N LYS A 179 -0.50 18.08 10.79
CA LYS A 179 -1.69 18.30 11.64
C LYS A 179 -2.92 18.79 10.85
N ARG A 180 -2.71 19.50 9.73
CA ARG A 180 -3.77 19.93 8.80
C ARG A 180 -3.81 19.01 7.61
N ALA A 181 -4.19 17.74 7.84
CA ALA A 181 -4.34 16.79 6.76
C ALA A 181 -5.32 17.32 5.69
N ARG A 182 -4.96 17.11 4.42
CA ARG A 182 -5.84 17.42 3.29
C ARG A 182 -7.14 16.63 3.42
N ARG A 183 -8.28 17.28 3.14
CA ARG A 183 -9.55 16.54 3.01
C ARG A 183 -9.43 15.57 1.83
N PRO A 184 -9.85 14.30 1.99
CA PRO A 184 -9.87 13.35 0.89
C PRO A 184 -10.72 13.89 -0.27
N LEU A 185 -10.30 13.58 -1.49
CA LEU A 185 -11.11 13.84 -2.68
C LEU A 185 -12.35 12.93 -2.67
N LYS A 186 -13.43 13.42 -3.25
CA LYS A 186 -14.69 12.73 -3.44
C LYS A 186 -14.98 12.58 -4.94
N LEU A 187 -15.79 11.59 -5.32
CA LEU A 187 -16.13 11.38 -6.73
C LEU A 187 -16.75 12.60 -7.39
N HIS A 188 -17.59 13.34 -6.67
CA HIS A 188 -18.21 14.55 -7.19
C HIS A 188 -17.19 15.63 -7.61
N ASN A 189 -15.98 15.66 -7.02
CA ASN A 189 -14.94 16.61 -7.43
C ASN A 189 -14.46 16.32 -8.86
N PHE A 190 -14.42 15.06 -9.26
CA PHE A 190 -14.02 14.65 -10.60
C PHE A 190 -15.15 14.83 -11.61
N SER A 191 -16.39 14.48 -11.25
CA SER A 191 -17.55 14.68 -12.12
C SER A 191 -17.81 16.18 -12.39
N GLN A 192 -17.58 17.06 -11.41
CA GLN A 192 -17.61 18.52 -11.64
C GLN A 192 -16.53 19.01 -12.61
N ALA A 193 -15.40 18.28 -12.73
CA ALA A 193 -14.35 18.53 -13.69
C ALA A 193 -14.57 17.78 -15.04
N ASN A 194 -15.76 17.22 -15.28
CA ASN A 194 -16.12 16.39 -16.43
C ASN A 194 -15.20 15.15 -16.63
N LEU A 195 -14.57 14.67 -15.57
CA LEU A 195 -13.75 13.47 -15.60
C LEU A 195 -14.61 12.25 -15.31
N GLN A 196 -14.74 11.36 -16.28
CA GLN A 196 -15.42 10.07 -16.13
C GLN A 196 -14.40 8.96 -15.85
N PRO A 197 -14.79 7.88 -15.14
CA PRO A 197 -13.97 6.68 -15.04
C PRO A 197 -13.66 6.10 -16.43
N LEU A 198 -12.49 5.46 -16.58
CA LEU A 198 -12.06 4.78 -17.82
C LEU A 198 -13.05 3.70 -18.28
N TYR A 199 -13.86 3.21 -17.37
CA TYR A 199 -14.89 2.21 -17.60
C TYR A 199 -15.92 2.21 -16.47
N ALA A 200 -17.07 1.59 -16.74
CA ALA A 200 -18.11 1.34 -15.76
C ALA A 200 -18.28 -0.17 -15.56
N PRO A 201 -17.99 -0.71 -14.37
CA PRO A 201 -18.27 -2.11 -14.07
C PRO A 201 -19.75 -2.42 -14.22
N GLN A 202 -20.05 -3.60 -14.73
CA GLN A 202 -21.42 -4.10 -14.80
C GLN A 202 -21.82 -4.69 -13.46
N ALA A 203 -22.82 -4.14 -12.83
CA ALA A 203 -23.32 -4.59 -11.51
C ALA A 203 -24.83 -4.87 -11.59
N PRO A 204 -25.27 -6.08 -12.01
CA PRO A 204 -26.65 -6.48 -11.85
C PRO A 204 -27.08 -6.39 -10.38
N ALA A 205 -28.34 -6.07 -10.13
CA ALA A 205 -28.85 -5.92 -8.78
C ALA A 205 -28.56 -7.16 -7.90
N GLY A 206 -27.93 -6.95 -6.74
CA GLY A 206 -27.58 -8.01 -5.79
C GLY A 206 -26.39 -8.87 -6.15
N SER A 207 -25.61 -8.50 -7.20
CA SER A 207 -24.39 -9.20 -7.60
C SER A 207 -23.14 -8.31 -7.44
N TRP A 208 -21.97 -8.97 -7.42
CA TRP A 208 -20.70 -8.28 -7.46
C TRP A 208 -20.47 -7.61 -8.82
N PRO A 209 -19.85 -6.40 -8.85
CA PRO A 209 -19.52 -5.73 -10.09
C PRO A 209 -18.51 -6.54 -10.90
N ARG A 210 -18.76 -6.67 -12.21
CA ARG A 210 -17.89 -7.35 -13.18
C ARG A 210 -17.10 -6.32 -13.99
N PRO A 211 -15.81 -6.57 -14.24
CA PRO A 211 -15.07 -5.72 -15.17
C PRO A 211 -15.68 -5.83 -16.57
N PRO A 212 -15.68 -4.75 -17.36
CA PRO A 212 -16.06 -4.84 -18.78
C PRO A 212 -14.93 -5.53 -19.57
N GLU A 213 -15.20 -5.83 -20.84
CA GLU A 213 -14.19 -6.40 -21.74
C GLU A 213 -13.09 -5.41 -22.10
N HIS A 214 -13.42 -4.12 -22.14
CA HIS A 214 -12.49 -3.06 -22.55
C HIS A 214 -12.64 -1.82 -21.66
N PHE A 215 -11.62 -0.99 -21.64
CA PHE A 215 -11.62 0.33 -21.02
C PHE A 215 -11.34 1.41 -22.10
N SER A 216 -11.76 2.63 -21.80
CA SER A 216 -11.54 3.78 -22.69
C SER A 216 -10.05 4.11 -22.82
N PRO A 217 -9.60 4.64 -23.96
CA PRO A 217 -8.23 5.13 -24.11
C PRO A 217 -7.85 6.10 -23.00
N LEU A 218 -6.58 6.03 -22.58
CA LEU A 218 -6.00 6.96 -21.64
C LEU A 218 -5.71 8.29 -22.33
N GLU A 219 -6.51 9.29 -22.02
CA GLU A 219 -6.41 10.63 -22.63
C GLU A 219 -6.37 11.72 -21.54
N GLY A 220 -5.69 12.83 -21.87
CA GLY A 220 -5.61 13.98 -20.98
C GLY A 220 -4.69 13.79 -19.77
N ARG A 221 -4.86 14.68 -18.78
CA ARG A 221 -3.96 14.73 -17.61
C ARG A 221 -4.37 13.83 -16.46
N LEU A 222 -5.63 13.44 -16.39
CA LEU A 222 -6.18 12.63 -15.31
C LEU A 222 -7.02 11.50 -15.88
N ALA A 223 -6.98 10.35 -15.21
CA ALA A 223 -7.87 9.23 -15.48
C ALA A 223 -8.27 8.57 -14.15
N LEU A 224 -9.45 7.94 -14.12
CA LEU A 224 -9.95 7.20 -12.96
C LEU A 224 -10.10 5.73 -13.31
N ALA A 225 -9.45 4.86 -12.54
CA ALA A 225 -9.57 3.41 -12.67
C ALA A 225 -10.26 2.82 -11.43
N GLU A 226 -11.44 2.24 -11.61
CA GLU A 226 -12.19 1.62 -10.53
C GLU A 226 -11.66 0.23 -10.22
N ILE A 227 -11.65 -0.16 -8.94
CA ILE A 227 -11.34 -1.52 -8.49
C ILE A 227 -12.44 -2.01 -7.54
N PRO A 228 -12.57 -3.32 -7.30
CA PRO A 228 -13.45 -3.83 -6.26
C PRO A 228 -13.15 -3.18 -4.90
N SER A 229 -14.18 -2.75 -4.20
CA SER A 229 -14.01 -2.14 -2.87
C SER A 229 -13.54 -3.13 -1.81
N ASP A 230 -13.86 -4.41 -1.98
CA ASP A 230 -13.40 -5.51 -1.14
C ASP A 230 -13.10 -6.77 -1.98
N ILE A 231 -11.86 -6.90 -2.42
CA ILE A 231 -11.42 -8.05 -3.22
C ILE A 231 -11.42 -9.35 -2.41
N ASN A 232 -11.24 -9.30 -1.09
CA ASN A 232 -11.22 -10.50 -0.26
C ASN A 232 -12.63 -11.08 -0.15
N ALA A 233 -13.63 -10.27 0.14
CA ALA A 233 -15.02 -10.70 0.15
C ALA A 233 -15.49 -11.18 -1.25
N LEU A 234 -15.03 -10.51 -2.32
CA LEU A 234 -15.28 -10.98 -3.68
C LEU A 234 -14.65 -12.33 -3.95
N LYS A 235 -13.39 -12.53 -3.53
CA LYS A 235 -12.66 -13.80 -3.70
C LYS A 235 -13.36 -14.96 -2.99
N GLU A 236 -13.89 -14.74 -1.81
CA GLU A 236 -14.66 -15.73 -1.06
C GLU A 236 -16.00 -16.05 -1.74
N ALA A 237 -16.67 -15.05 -2.32
CA ALA A 237 -17.98 -15.22 -2.96
C ALA A 237 -17.91 -15.73 -4.40
N ASP A 238 -16.93 -15.27 -5.20
CA ASP A 238 -16.74 -15.61 -6.61
C ASP A 238 -15.26 -15.47 -6.99
N PHE A 239 -14.53 -16.58 -6.82
CA PHE A 239 -13.10 -16.62 -7.10
C PHE A 239 -12.78 -16.35 -8.58
N ALA A 240 -13.62 -16.83 -9.51
CA ALA A 240 -13.42 -16.63 -10.94
C ALA A 240 -13.51 -15.12 -11.28
N LEU A 241 -14.48 -14.43 -10.71
CA LEU A 241 -14.66 -13.00 -10.88
C LEU A 241 -13.50 -12.20 -10.24
N ALA A 242 -13.00 -12.61 -9.09
CA ALA A 242 -11.83 -12.00 -8.48
C ALA A 242 -10.58 -12.13 -9.37
N ARG A 243 -10.43 -13.27 -10.06
CA ARG A 243 -9.37 -13.50 -11.04
C ARG A 243 -9.56 -12.63 -12.29
N ASP A 244 -10.77 -12.46 -12.78
CA ASP A 244 -11.06 -11.57 -13.91
C ASP A 244 -10.69 -10.12 -13.57
N TRP A 245 -11.02 -9.65 -12.38
CA TRP A 245 -10.59 -8.35 -11.88
C TRP A 245 -9.07 -8.21 -11.78
N ARG A 246 -8.35 -9.26 -11.37
CA ARG A 246 -6.88 -9.28 -11.32
C ARG A 246 -6.28 -9.03 -12.70
N PHE A 247 -6.74 -9.74 -13.72
CA PHE A 247 -6.20 -9.60 -15.07
C PHE A 247 -6.62 -8.30 -15.74
N PHE A 248 -7.86 -7.88 -15.58
CA PHE A 248 -8.34 -6.62 -16.10
C PHE A 248 -7.61 -5.42 -15.49
N SER A 249 -7.45 -5.39 -14.18
CA SER A 249 -6.70 -4.31 -13.51
C SER A 249 -5.22 -4.29 -13.89
N ARG A 250 -4.59 -5.45 -14.08
CA ARG A 250 -3.22 -5.57 -14.58
C ARG A 250 -3.07 -4.84 -15.91
N GLU A 251 -3.94 -5.13 -16.88
CA GLU A 251 -3.91 -4.53 -18.20
C GLU A 251 -4.03 -3.00 -18.14
N ILE A 252 -4.97 -2.50 -17.34
CA ILE A 252 -5.15 -1.05 -17.16
C ILE A 252 -3.89 -0.39 -16.62
N PHE A 253 -3.35 -0.91 -15.51
CA PHE A 253 -2.22 -0.25 -14.85
C PHE A 253 -0.92 -0.36 -15.63
N GLU A 254 -0.66 -1.48 -16.28
CA GLU A 254 0.49 -1.61 -17.18
C GLU A 254 0.40 -0.67 -18.38
N THR A 255 -0.78 -0.58 -19.00
CA THR A 255 -1.03 0.36 -20.10
C THR A 255 -0.86 1.80 -19.65
N ALA A 256 -1.40 2.15 -18.48
CA ALA A 256 -1.26 3.49 -17.92
C ALA A 256 0.20 3.85 -17.63
N PHE A 257 0.95 2.97 -17.00
CA PHE A 257 2.36 3.22 -16.67
C PHE A 257 3.23 3.28 -17.93
N ALA A 258 2.99 2.41 -18.92
CA ALA A 258 3.67 2.46 -20.21
C ALA A 258 3.37 3.76 -20.98
N SER A 259 2.20 4.37 -20.75
CA SER A 259 1.79 5.65 -21.32
C SER A 259 2.24 6.87 -20.49
N GLY A 260 3.08 6.69 -19.45
CA GLY A 260 3.63 7.78 -18.65
C GLY A 260 2.68 8.29 -17.55
N TYR A 261 1.59 7.57 -17.25
CA TYR A 261 0.76 7.89 -16.10
C TYR A 261 1.37 7.36 -14.81
N LEU A 262 0.98 7.99 -13.72
CA LEU A 262 1.42 7.67 -12.38
C LEU A 262 0.21 7.74 -11.45
N ILE A 263 0.09 6.82 -10.51
CA ILE A 263 -0.92 6.87 -9.45
C ILE A 263 -0.53 7.95 -8.45
N THR A 264 -1.42 8.93 -8.28
CA THR A 264 -1.18 10.07 -7.39
C THR A 264 -2.23 10.25 -6.32
N ASP A 265 -3.41 9.68 -6.47
CA ASP A 265 -4.43 9.69 -5.41
C ASP A 265 -5.29 8.43 -5.46
N PHE A 266 -6.08 8.23 -4.41
CA PHE A 266 -7.04 7.15 -4.32
C PHE A 266 -8.31 7.68 -3.65
N VAL A 267 -9.46 7.36 -4.22
CA VAL A 267 -10.78 7.77 -3.73
C VAL A 267 -11.56 6.56 -3.28
N TYR A 268 -12.02 6.62 -2.05
CA TYR A 268 -13.06 5.72 -1.55
C TYR A 268 -14.28 6.55 -1.22
N ASP A 269 -15.35 6.36 -1.95
CA ASP A 269 -16.58 7.14 -1.84
C ASP A 269 -17.80 6.29 -2.21
N GLU A 270 -18.86 6.34 -1.39
CA GLU A 270 -20.11 5.62 -1.61
C GLU A 270 -19.94 4.11 -1.88
N GLY A 271 -18.98 3.48 -1.18
CA GLY A 271 -18.68 2.05 -1.33
C GLY A 271 -17.89 1.68 -2.59
N ARG A 272 -17.42 2.66 -3.36
CA ARG A 272 -16.64 2.48 -4.58
C ARG A 272 -15.19 2.94 -4.38
N SER A 273 -14.28 2.34 -5.12
CA SER A 273 -12.83 2.53 -4.98
C SER A 273 -12.18 2.88 -6.31
N PHE A 274 -11.46 4.01 -6.36
CA PHE A 274 -10.85 4.52 -7.59
C PHE A 274 -9.41 4.95 -7.38
N TYR A 275 -8.53 4.48 -8.24
CA TYR A 275 -7.21 5.09 -8.42
C TYR A 275 -7.32 6.32 -9.30
N VAL A 276 -6.62 7.39 -8.90
CA VAL A 276 -6.42 8.58 -9.72
C VAL A 276 -5.06 8.48 -10.38
N LEU A 277 -5.08 8.39 -11.68
CA LEU A 277 -3.91 8.36 -12.55
C LEU A 277 -3.66 9.77 -13.05
N SER A 278 -2.41 10.23 -13.00
CA SER A 278 -2.01 11.56 -13.48
C SER A 278 -0.89 11.43 -14.48
N HIS A 279 -0.96 12.22 -15.56
CA HIS A 279 0.06 12.31 -16.59
C HIS A 279 0.69 13.70 -16.58
N GLY A 280 2.04 13.79 -16.64
CA GLY A 280 2.78 15.04 -16.67
C GLY A 280 3.80 15.22 -15.55
N GLU A 281 4.70 16.19 -15.69
CA GLU A 281 5.93 16.36 -14.89
C GLU A 281 5.74 16.78 -13.43
N SER A 282 4.55 17.19 -13.01
CA SER A 282 4.39 17.96 -11.77
C SER A 282 4.26 17.17 -10.47
N THR A 283 4.39 15.85 -10.47
CA THR A 283 3.85 15.05 -9.36
C THR A 283 4.86 14.42 -8.41
N LEU A 284 6.13 14.32 -8.77
CA LEU A 284 7.13 13.66 -7.94
C LEU A 284 8.01 14.62 -7.13
N GLU A 285 8.28 15.81 -7.63
CA GLU A 285 9.29 16.72 -7.06
C GLU A 285 8.73 17.94 -6.30
N GLN A 286 7.41 18.09 -6.18
CA GLN A 286 6.79 19.28 -5.55
C GLN A 286 6.21 19.02 -4.17
#